data_a82e162268db829a1219da60ce471515
#
_entry.id   a82e162268db829a1219da60ce471515
#
_cell.length_a   1.000
_cell.length_b   1.000
_cell.length_c   1.000
_cell.angle_alpha   90.00
_cell.angle_beta   90.00
_cell.angle_gamma   90.00
#
_symmetry.space_group_name_H-M   'P 1'
#
loop_
_entity.id
_entity.type
_entity.pdbx_description
1 polymer ?
#
loop_
_entity_poly.entity_id
_entity_poly.type
_entity_poly.pdbx_seq_one_letter_code
_entity_poly.pdbx_strand_id
1 'polypeptide(L)'
;MLNKDLEVTLNLAFQQARDSRHEYMTVEHLLLALIDNPSAYEALIACGADVNRLREEVANFIQQTTPIIAESTEERETQPTLGFQRVLQRAVFHVQSSGRNEVSGANVLVAIFSEQESQAVYLLRRCDITRLDVVNFISHGMAKEDDSGESPDQERVEDQSETAEDRSMLAQFAANLNQLAQDGIIDPLIGRDAEIERAIQTLCRRRKNNPLLVGEAGVGKTAIAEGLAYRIVNKQVPDVMANATVYSLDLGSLLAGTKYRGDFEKRFKSLLKELAADEHAILFIDEIHTIIGAGAASGGVMDASNLLKPLLSSGKLRCMGSTTFQEYQSIFEKDRALARRFQKIDINEPSVAETTKILMGLKSKYEEYHGVRYTQAAISSAAILSAKHINDRHLPDKAIDVIDEAGARMVMMPQSKRKKTIGQAEIEAIIAKLARIPEKSVSSTDKDMLRNLERNLKMVVFGQDKAIESLSAAIRLSRSGLGSEKKPVGSFMFAGPTGVGKTEVTNQLANCLNLKLIRFDMSEYMERHTVSRLIGAPPGYVGYDQGGMLTDAVIKNPHCVVLLDEIEKAHPDVFNLLLQVMDHGTLTDNNGRKADFRNVTLVM
;
A
#
# COMPACT_ATOMS: atom_id res chain seq x y z
N MET A 1 -11.65 23.69 -15.91
CA MET A 1 -11.39 24.82 -16.81
C MET A 1 -11.19 26.07 -15.95
N LEU A 2 -10.44 27.07 -16.43
CA LEU A 2 -10.34 28.36 -15.74
C LEU A 2 -11.68 29.08 -15.85
N ASN A 3 -12.10 29.78 -14.81
CA ASN A 3 -13.26 30.66 -14.88
C ASN A 3 -12.96 31.85 -15.79
N LYS A 4 -13.96 32.39 -16.50
CA LYS A 4 -13.80 33.52 -17.43
C LYS A 4 -13.15 34.75 -16.77
N ASP A 5 -13.52 35.05 -15.54
CA ASP A 5 -12.96 36.18 -14.80
C ASP A 5 -11.47 35.99 -14.50
N LEU A 6 -11.04 34.74 -14.23
CA LEU A 6 -9.64 34.42 -14.01
C LEU A 6 -8.83 34.49 -15.31
N GLU A 7 -9.40 34.04 -16.45
CA GLU A 7 -8.75 34.17 -17.76
C GLU A 7 -8.51 35.67 -18.13
N VAL A 8 -9.50 36.52 -17.89
CA VAL A 8 -9.36 37.95 -18.08
C VAL A 8 -8.29 38.54 -17.16
N THR A 9 -8.28 38.15 -15.89
CA THR A 9 -7.28 38.59 -14.91
C THR A 9 -5.87 38.20 -15.30
N LEU A 10 -5.66 36.95 -15.74
CA LEU A 10 -4.34 36.49 -16.22
C LEU A 10 -3.87 37.23 -17.47
N ASN A 11 -4.76 37.44 -18.42
CA ASN A 11 -4.45 38.19 -19.63
C ASN A 11 -4.06 39.65 -19.33
N LEU A 12 -4.78 40.32 -18.42
CA LEU A 12 -4.45 41.67 -17.95
C LEU A 12 -3.09 41.67 -17.24
N ALA A 13 -2.78 40.68 -16.40
CA ALA A 13 -1.48 40.57 -15.76
C ALA A 13 -0.33 40.44 -16.77
N PHE A 14 -0.51 39.61 -17.81
CA PHE A 14 0.46 39.49 -18.89
C PHE A 14 0.63 40.80 -19.66
N GLN A 15 -0.47 41.48 -19.96
CA GLN A 15 -0.44 42.75 -20.66
C GLN A 15 0.27 43.84 -19.84
N GLN A 16 -0.04 43.97 -18.57
CA GLN A 16 0.61 44.94 -17.65
C GLN A 16 2.11 44.67 -17.51
N ALA A 17 2.53 43.40 -17.36
CA ALA A 17 3.94 43.03 -17.28
C ALA A 17 4.68 43.38 -18.60
N ARG A 18 4.04 43.18 -19.75
CA ARG A 18 4.56 43.51 -21.09
C ARG A 18 4.65 45.01 -21.32
N ASP A 19 3.60 45.73 -20.95
CA ASP A 19 3.55 47.20 -21.11
C ASP A 19 4.61 47.88 -20.22
N SER A 20 4.90 47.32 -19.06
CA SER A 20 5.97 47.75 -18.16
C SER A 20 7.35 47.20 -18.57
N ARG A 21 7.46 46.43 -19.65
CA ARG A 21 8.69 45.81 -20.19
C ARG A 21 9.42 44.93 -19.16
N HIS A 22 8.71 44.27 -18.26
CA HIS A 22 9.33 43.38 -17.31
C HIS A 22 9.82 42.09 -18.00
N GLU A 23 11.03 41.64 -17.66
CA GLU A 23 11.62 40.42 -18.25
C GLU A 23 10.90 39.18 -17.74
N TYR A 24 10.46 39.19 -16.48
CA TYR A 24 9.81 38.05 -15.82
C TYR A 24 8.47 38.42 -15.23
N MET A 25 7.51 37.49 -15.37
CA MET A 25 6.23 37.52 -14.67
C MET A 25 6.30 36.64 -13.41
N THR A 26 6.28 37.27 -12.25
CA THR A 26 6.47 36.63 -10.95
C THR A 26 5.13 36.39 -10.24
N VAL A 27 5.18 35.72 -9.07
CA VAL A 27 4.01 35.47 -8.21
C VAL A 27 3.41 36.79 -7.70
N GLU A 28 4.22 37.83 -7.55
CA GLU A 28 3.79 39.16 -7.14
C GLU A 28 2.93 39.85 -8.23
N HIS A 29 3.28 39.68 -9.50
CA HIS A 29 2.41 40.16 -10.60
C HIS A 29 1.06 39.42 -10.58
N LEU A 30 1.05 38.12 -10.26
CA LEU A 30 -0.17 37.37 -10.14
C LEU A 30 -1.02 37.86 -8.98
N LEU A 31 -0.41 38.15 -7.82
CA LEU A 31 -1.11 38.71 -6.68
C LEU A 31 -1.69 40.08 -7.01
N LEU A 32 -0.94 40.96 -7.67
CA LEU A 32 -1.41 42.28 -8.07
C LEU A 32 -2.65 42.20 -8.98
N ALA A 33 -2.64 41.27 -9.93
CA ALA A 33 -3.79 41.07 -10.82
C ALA A 33 -4.98 40.42 -10.09
N LEU A 34 -4.74 39.54 -9.12
CA LEU A 34 -5.80 38.92 -8.32
C LEU A 34 -6.50 39.91 -7.40
N ILE A 35 -5.86 40.99 -7.00
CA ILE A 35 -6.50 42.09 -6.26
C ILE A 35 -7.67 42.70 -7.05
N ASP A 36 -7.63 42.67 -8.38
CA ASP A 36 -8.71 43.17 -9.25
C ASP A 36 -9.69 42.05 -9.67
N ASN A 37 -9.45 40.81 -9.28
CA ASN A 37 -10.35 39.71 -9.59
C ASN A 37 -11.52 39.64 -8.60
N PRO A 38 -12.79 39.59 -9.03
CA PRO A 38 -13.94 39.66 -8.14
C PRO A 38 -13.91 38.65 -7.00
N SER A 39 -13.65 37.38 -7.30
CA SER A 39 -13.65 36.29 -6.30
C SER A 39 -12.47 36.36 -5.33
N ALA A 40 -11.29 36.81 -5.78
CA ALA A 40 -10.14 36.99 -4.92
C ALA A 40 -10.25 38.26 -4.08
N TYR A 41 -10.81 39.33 -4.64
CA TYR A 41 -11.09 40.59 -3.94
C TYR A 41 -12.05 40.40 -2.80
N GLU A 42 -13.19 39.71 -3.02
CA GLU A 42 -14.15 39.37 -1.97
C GLU A 42 -13.49 38.58 -0.85
N ALA A 43 -12.65 37.60 -1.21
CA ALA A 43 -11.92 36.78 -0.21
C ALA A 43 -10.94 37.64 0.60
N LEU A 44 -10.21 38.57 -0.02
CA LEU A 44 -9.27 39.45 0.65
C LEU A 44 -9.98 40.41 1.64
N ILE A 45 -11.11 41.01 1.23
CA ILE A 45 -11.90 41.88 2.10
C ILE A 45 -12.48 41.08 3.28
N ALA A 46 -13.07 39.92 3.01
CA ALA A 46 -13.63 39.06 4.04
C ALA A 46 -12.58 38.59 5.07
N CYS A 47 -11.32 38.50 4.66
CA CYS A 47 -10.20 38.21 5.56
C CYS A 47 -9.61 39.46 6.26
N GLY A 48 -10.23 40.65 6.11
CA GLY A 48 -9.79 41.87 6.78
C GLY A 48 -8.61 42.61 6.14
N ALA A 49 -8.33 42.36 4.84
CA ALA A 49 -7.22 43.00 4.14
C ALA A 49 -7.48 44.49 3.87
N ASP A 50 -6.49 45.34 4.16
CA ASP A 50 -6.41 46.67 3.54
C ASP A 50 -5.89 46.52 2.10
N VAL A 51 -6.84 46.33 1.18
CA VAL A 51 -6.58 46.06 -0.24
C VAL A 51 -5.81 47.19 -0.91
N ASN A 52 -6.03 48.44 -0.53
CA ASN A 52 -5.33 49.58 -1.12
C ASN A 52 -3.85 49.59 -0.73
N ARG A 53 -3.58 49.37 0.53
CA ARG A 53 -2.21 49.25 1.05
C ARG A 53 -1.46 48.05 0.45
N LEU A 54 -2.13 46.89 0.37
CA LEU A 54 -1.56 45.69 -0.23
C LEU A 54 -1.19 45.95 -1.70
N ARG A 55 -2.06 46.62 -2.47
CA ARG A 55 -1.82 46.99 -3.87
C ARG A 55 -0.59 47.87 -4.01
N GLU A 56 -0.47 48.93 -3.21
CA GLU A 56 0.68 49.84 -3.24
C GLU A 56 1.99 49.12 -2.91
N GLU A 57 2.00 48.30 -1.88
CA GLU A 57 3.19 47.56 -1.46
C GLU A 57 3.64 46.53 -2.51
N VAL A 58 2.70 45.78 -3.11
CA VAL A 58 3.00 44.82 -4.19
C VAL A 58 3.51 45.56 -5.44
N ALA A 59 2.86 46.63 -5.85
CA ALA A 59 3.26 47.41 -7.02
C ALA A 59 4.66 48.01 -6.84
N ASN A 60 4.94 48.63 -5.68
CA ASN A 60 6.27 49.15 -5.34
C ASN A 60 7.36 48.08 -5.37
N PHE A 61 7.06 46.90 -4.83
CA PHE A 61 8.01 45.78 -4.86
C PHE A 61 8.32 45.31 -6.27
N ILE A 62 7.30 45.16 -7.14
CA ILE A 62 7.48 44.79 -8.54
C ILE A 62 8.37 45.79 -9.27
N GLN A 63 8.11 47.11 -9.10
CA GLN A 63 8.90 48.16 -9.75
C GLN A 63 10.38 48.17 -9.31
N GLN A 64 10.65 47.85 -8.04
CA GLN A 64 12.02 47.89 -7.49
C GLN A 64 12.85 46.65 -7.79
N THR A 65 12.21 45.50 -8.00
CA THR A 65 12.93 44.21 -8.04
C THR A 65 12.86 43.52 -9.39
N THR A 66 11.89 43.86 -10.25
CA THR A 66 11.75 43.16 -11.54
C THR A 66 12.67 43.78 -12.61
N PRO A 67 13.56 42.99 -13.27
CA PRO A 67 14.41 43.46 -14.33
C PRO A 67 13.58 43.97 -15.53
N ILE A 68 13.99 45.09 -16.11
CA ILE A 68 13.35 45.73 -17.28
C ILE A 68 14.13 45.37 -18.56
N ILE A 69 13.46 45.00 -19.61
CA ILE A 69 14.04 44.70 -20.91
C ILE A 69 14.56 46.01 -21.54
N ALA A 70 15.86 46.08 -21.86
CA ALA A 70 16.47 47.24 -22.46
C ALA A 70 15.94 47.52 -23.90
N GLU A 71 15.83 48.79 -24.27
CA GLU A 71 15.27 49.25 -25.58
C GLU A 71 15.98 48.72 -26.84
N SER A 72 17.16 48.15 -26.67
CA SER A 72 17.98 47.65 -27.77
C SER A 72 17.73 46.18 -28.16
N THR A 73 16.82 45.48 -27.49
CA THR A 73 16.54 44.05 -27.73
C THR A 73 15.10 43.87 -28.22
N GLU A 74 14.87 43.94 -29.51
CA GLU A 74 13.54 43.83 -30.13
C GLU A 74 12.89 42.45 -30.08
N GLU A 75 13.54 41.41 -29.52
CA GLU A 75 13.06 40.01 -29.58
C GLU A 75 12.83 39.30 -28.24
N ARG A 76 12.92 40.00 -27.10
CA ARG A 76 12.64 39.34 -25.81
C ARG A 76 11.22 39.59 -25.33
N GLU A 77 10.43 38.52 -25.22
CA GLU A 77 9.10 38.55 -24.62
C GLU A 77 9.16 38.28 -23.12
N THR A 78 8.22 38.86 -22.34
CA THR A 78 8.03 38.60 -20.92
C THR A 78 7.76 37.11 -20.69
N GLN A 79 8.54 36.48 -19.82
CA GLN A 79 8.42 35.04 -19.53
C GLN A 79 7.88 34.79 -18.13
N PRO A 80 6.92 33.86 -17.96
CA PRO A 80 6.44 33.47 -16.61
C PRO A 80 7.52 32.70 -15.88
N THR A 81 7.75 33.05 -14.61
CA THR A 81 8.66 32.31 -13.72
C THR A 81 8.12 30.94 -13.37
N LEU A 82 9.01 30.04 -12.94
CA LEU A 82 8.62 28.70 -12.45
C LEU A 82 7.66 28.76 -11.26
N GLY A 83 7.81 29.76 -10.37
CA GLY A 83 6.90 29.99 -9.26
C GLY A 83 5.49 30.32 -9.72
N PHE A 84 5.36 31.20 -10.71
CA PHE A 84 4.07 31.56 -11.33
C PHE A 84 3.37 30.32 -11.93
N GLN A 85 4.11 29.51 -12.70
CA GLN A 85 3.58 28.30 -13.32
C GLN A 85 3.14 27.26 -12.27
N ARG A 86 3.94 27.06 -11.21
CA ARG A 86 3.61 26.12 -10.12
C ARG A 86 2.34 26.52 -9.37
N VAL A 87 2.14 27.83 -9.11
CA VAL A 87 0.93 28.32 -8.46
C VAL A 87 -0.32 27.97 -9.26
N LEU A 88 -0.30 28.23 -10.57
CA LEU A 88 -1.44 27.92 -11.45
C LEU A 88 -1.70 26.40 -11.54
N GLN A 89 -0.64 25.60 -11.71
CA GLN A 89 -0.78 24.13 -11.74
C GLN A 89 -1.37 23.58 -10.44
N ARG A 90 -0.93 24.09 -9.28
CA ARG A 90 -1.47 23.69 -7.97
C ARG A 90 -2.93 24.09 -7.80
N ALA A 91 -3.31 25.28 -8.26
CA ALA A 91 -4.70 25.72 -8.22
C ALA A 91 -5.60 24.79 -9.03
N VAL A 92 -5.18 24.42 -10.25
CA VAL A 92 -5.90 23.47 -11.11
C VAL A 92 -6.01 22.09 -10.44
N PHE A 93 -4.90 21.57 -9.94
CA PHE A 93 -4.86 20.27 -9.28
C PHE A 93 -5.76 20.22 -8.03
N HIS A 94 -5.75 21.28 -7.23
CA HIS A 94 -6.56 21.39 -6.01
C HIS A 94 -8.07 21.40 -6.31
N VAL A 95 -8.48 22.05 -7.37
CA VAL A 95 -9.89 22.12 -7.79
C VAL A 95 -10.34 20.78 -8.38
N GLN A 96 -9.50 20.10 -9.17
CA GLN A 96 -9.79 18.78 -9.71
C GLN A 96 -9.91 17.72 -8.58
N SER A 97 -9.04 17.77 -7.56
CA SER A 97 -9.10 16.84 -6.42
C SER A 97 -10.32 17.06 -5.52
N SER A 98 -10.89 18.29 -5.50
CA SER A 98 -12.11 18.62 -4.75
C SER A 98 -13.42 18.41 -5.53
N GLY A 99 -13.37 17.80 -6.72
CA GLY A 99 -14.55 17.49 -7.55
C GLY A 99 -15.23 18.70 -8.17
N ARG A 100 -14.62 19.88 -8.13
CA ARG A 100 -15.12 21.11 -8.80
C ARG A 100 -14.54 21.23 -10.21
N ASN A 101 -15.32 21.78 -11.12
CA ASN A 101 -14.93 21.85 -12.54
C ASN A 101 -14.30 23.17 -12.96
N GLU A 102 -14.33 24.20 -12.13
CA GLU A 102 -13.86 25.56 -12.49
C GLU A 102 -12.92 26.12 -11.43
N VAL A 103 -11.79 26.68 -11.87
CA VAL A 103 -10.78 27.34 -11.04
C VAL A 103 -11.10 28.84 -10.98
N SER A 104 -11.37 29.36 -9.78
CA SER A 104 -11.63 30.78 -9.51
C SER A 104 -10.37 31.52 -9.05
N GLY A 105 -10.40 32.86 -9.05
CA GLY A 105 -9.31 33.69 -8.51
C GLY A 105 -9.01 33.40 -7.03
N ALA A 106 -10.01 33.10 -6.21
CA ALA A 106 -9.84 32.73 -4.81
C ALA A 106 -9.06 31.40 -4.67
N ASN A 107 -9.26 30.42 -5.57
CA ASN A 107 -8.45 29.18 -5.58
C ASN A 107 -6.98 29.44 -5.90
N VAL A 108 -6.70 30.39 -6.80
CA VAL A 108 -5.33 30.80 -7.13
C VAL A 108 -4.70 31.54 -5.95
N LEU A 109 -5.47 32.39 -5.25
CA LEU A 109 -5.01 33.07 -4.02
C LEU A 109 -4.59 32.06 -2.94
N VAL A 110 -5.35 30.98 -2.72
CA VAL A 110 -4.96 29.89 -1.82
C VAL A 110 -3.67 29.21 -2.28
N ALA A 111 -3.50 29.02 -3.60
CA ALA A 111 -2.31 28.38 -4.14
C ALA A 111 -1.04 29.24 -3.99
N ILE A 112 -1.14 30.59 -3.99
CA ILE A 112 -0.02 31.50 -3.75
C ILE A 112 0.65 31.21 -2.39
N PHE A 113 -0.10 30.91 -1.34
CA PHE A 113 0.45 30.58 -0.02
C PHE A 113 1.37 29.35 -0.02
N SER A 114 1.36 28.56 -1.07
CA SER A 114 2.27 27.39 -1.20
C SER A 114 3.71 27.78 -1.57
N GLU A 115 3.93 28.99 -2.12
CA GLU A 115 5.25 29.53 -2.44
C GLU A 115 5.76 30.36 -1.26
N GLN A 116 6.16 29.70 -0.18
CA GLN A 116 6.50 30.31 1.12
C GLN A 116 7.64 31.35 1.06
N GLU A 117 8.52 31.23 0.07
CA GLU A 117 9.66 32.13 -0.12
C GLU A 117 9.31 33.35 -0.98
N SER A 118 8.07 33.48 -1.52
CA SER A 118 7.68 34.63 -2.32
C SER A 118 7.33 35.82 -1.44
N GLN A 119 7.65 37.03 -1.97
CA GLN A 119 7.29 38.26 -1.30
C GLN A 119 5.76 38.45 -1.24
N ALA A 120 5.03 37.87 -2.19
CA ALA A 120 3.58 37.88 -2.19
C ALA A 120 2.99 37.27 -0.90
N VAL A 121 3.53 36.14 -0.45
CA VAL A 121 3.11 35.48 0.80
C VAL A 121 3.50 36.30 2.02
N TYR A 122 4.69 36.93 2.00
CA TYR A 122 5.13 37.81 3.08
C TYR A 122 4.17 39.01 3.24
N LEU A 123 3.80 39.67 2.16
CA LEU A 123 2.88 40.81 2.15
C LEU A 123 1.47 40.41 2.61
N LEU A 124 0.94 39.28 2.17
CA LEU A 124 -0.33 38.74 2.65
C LEU A 124 -0.30 38.47 4.17
N ARG A 125 0.77 37.87 4.68
CA ARG A 125 0.94 37.65 6.13
C ARG A 125 1.06 38.94 6.92
N ARG A 126 1.68 39.95 6.37
CA ARG A 126 1.80 41.29 6.98
C ARG A 126 0.46 42.02 7.05
N CYS A 127 -0.49 41.67 6.20
CA CYS A 127 -1.90 42.08 6.28
C CYS A 127 -2.74 41.15 7.19
N ASP A 128 -2.06 40.27 7.96
CA ASP A 128 -2.69 39.34 8.91
C ASP A 128 -3.65 38.34 8.24
N ILE A 129 -3.36 37.99 6.98
CA ILE A 129 -4.12 37.02 6.19
C ILE A 129 -3.37 35.71 6.16
N THR A 130 -4.04 34.64 6.61
CA THR A 130 -3.50 33.28 6.53
C THR A 130 -4.19 32.49 5.43
N ARG A 131 -3.53 31.40 5.00
CA ARG A 131 -4.13 30.46 4.04
C ARG A 131 -5.48 29.92 4.56
N LEU A 132 -5.57 29.68 5.88
CA LEU A 132 -6.75 29.12 6.52
C LEU A 132 -7.95 30.07 6.41
N ASP A 133 -7.73 31.37 6.59
CA ASP A 133 -8.78 32.39 6.49
C ASP A 133 -9.41 32.40 5.10
N VAL A 134 -8.57 32.37 4.06
CA VAL A 134 -9.05 32.30 2.66
C VAL A 134 -9.77 30.99 2.36
N VAL A 135 -9.29 29.86 2.88
CA VAL A 135 -9.94 28.55 2.71
C VAL A 135 -11.29 28.50 3.44
N ASN A 136 -11.37 29.03 4.65
CA ASN A 136 -12.60 29.10 5.44
C ASN A 136 -13.66 29.97 4.75
N PHE A 137 -13.24 31.11 4.17
CA PHE A 137 -14.14 31.94 3.37
C PHE A 137 -14.68 31.19 2.14
N ILE A 138 -13.84 30.49 1.38
CA ILE A 138 -14.25 29.73 0.19
C ILE A 138 -15.18 28.55 0.55
N SER A 139 -14.98 27.92 1.72
CA SER A 139 -15.71 26.73 2.14
C SER A 139 -17.01 27.04 2.86
N HIS A 140 -17.03 28.07 3.68
CA HIS A 140 -18.11 28.35 4.64
C HIS A 140 -18.67 29.75 4.54
N GLY A 141 -18.09 30.65 3.75
CA GLY A 141 -18.52 32.05 3.62
C GLY A 141 -18.32 32.90 4.89
N MET A 142 -17.50 32.42 5.83
CA MET A 142 -17.27 33.14 7.10
C MET A 142 -16.22 34.23 6.92
N ALA A 143 -16.56 35.48 7.22
CA ALA A 143 -15.61 36.57 7.31
C ALA A 143 -14.88 36.54 8.67
N LYS A 144 -13.65 37.08 8.70
CA LYS A 144 -12.86 37.21 9.93
C LYS A 144 -13.56 38.24 10.84
N GLU A 145 -13.97 37.84 12.05
CA GLU A 145 -14.46 38.79 13.06
C GLU A 145 -13.27 39.57 13.62
N ASP A 146 -13.41 40.90 13.69
CA ASP A 146 -12.40 41.81 14.25
C ASP A 146 -12.28 41.58 15.77
N ASP A 147 -11.20 40.93 16.18
CA ASP A 147 -10.80 40.89 17.59
C ASP A 147 -9.77 42.01 17.85
N SER A 148 -10.28 43.20 18.21
CA SER A 148 -9.49 44.33 18.66
C SER A 148 -9.43 44.31 20.20
N GLY A 149 -8.27 43.89 20.76
CA GLY A 149 -8.03 44.19 22.19
C GLY A 149 -7.02 43.31 22.90
N GLU A 150 -5.78 43.79 22.97
CA GLU A 150 -4.85 43.70 24.11
C GLU A 150 -4.53 42.35 24.76
N SER A 151 -3.24 41.91 24.62
CA SER A 151 -2.56 41.04 25.60
C SER A 151 -2.29 41.81 26.90
N PRO A 152 -2.11 41.23 28.10
CA PRO A 152 -1.19 40.12 28.40
C PRO A 152 -1.67 39.13 29.49
N ASP A 153 -0.96 38.01 29.59
CA ASP A 153 -0.80 37.09 30.74
C ASP A 153 -1.80 37.14 31.88
N GLN A 154 -2.60 36.09 32.03
CA GLN A 154 -2.77 35.41 33.33
C GLN A 154 -3.76 34.25 33.25
N GLU A 155 -3.36 33.15 33.87
CA GLU A 155 -4.21 32.04 34.31
C GLU A 155 -5.54 32.49 34.89
N ARG A 156 -6.65 31.86 34.48
CA ARG A 156 -7.75 31.42 35.35
C ARG A 156 -8.92 30.82 34.54
N VAL A 157 -9.13 29.53 34.75
CA VAL A 157 -10.32 28.90 35.36
C VAL A 157 -11.69 29.20 34.75
N GLU A 158 -12.23 28.14 34.13
CA GLU A 158 -13.64 27.70 34.09
C GLU A 158 -14.77 28.70 33.91
N ASP A 159 -15.59 28.64 32.88
CA ASP A 159 -16.88 27.95 32.94
C ASP A 159 -17.65 28.00 31.59
N GLN A 160 -18.12 26.84 31.19
CA GLN A 160 -19.34 26.47 30.46
C GLN A 160 -19.75 27.24 29.18
N SER A 161 -19.49 26.60 28.02
CA SER A 161 -20.57 26.33 27.06
C SER A 161 -20.25 25.02 26.28
N GLU A 162 -20.85 23.97 26.78
CA GLU A 162 -20.93 22.67 26.09
C GLU A 162 -21.70 22.82 24.78
N THR A 163 -21.07 22.58 23.64
CA THR A 163 -21.65 21.83 22.53
C THR A 163 -20.56 21.49 21.52
N ALA A 164 -20.26 20.19 21.36
CA ALA A 164 -19.65 19.52 20.21
C ALA A 164 -18.12 19.29 20.15
N GLU A 165 -17.28 19.55 21.13
CA GLU A 165 -15.84 19.27 21.07
C GLU A 165 -15.21 18.47 22.22
N ASP A 166 -15.98 17.80 23.03
CA ASP A 166 -15.43 16.89 24.04
C ASP A 166 -15.57 15.41 23.63
N ARG A 167 -15.23 15.09 22.38
CA ARG A 167 -14.91 13.71 22.04
C ARG A 167 -13.50 13.44 22.52
N SER A 168 -13.37 12.58 23.54
CA SER A 168 -12.11 12.05 24.04
C SER A 168 -11.16 11.76 22.87
N MET A 169 -9.88 12.12 23.00
CA MET A 169 -8.85 11.83 21.97
C MET A 169 -8.80 10.34 21.62
N LEU A 170 -9.11 9.48 22.60
CA LEU A 170 -9.31 8.04 22.38
C LEU A 170 -10.43 7.76 21.38
N ALA A 171 -11.57 8.44 21.49
CA ALA A 171 -12.70 8.23 20.59
C ALA A 171 -12.44 8.74 19.17
N GLN A 172 -11.52 9.69 18.98
CA GLN A 172 -11.16 10.23 17.66
C GLN A 172 -10.11 9.39 16.94
N PHE A 173 -9.14 8.81 17.66
CA PHE A 173 -7.94 8.21 17.07
C PHE A 173 -7.75 6.73 17.42
N ALA A 174 -8.64 6.14 18.23
CA ALA A 174 -8.57 4.74 18.59
C ALA A 174 -9.95 4.09 18.57
N ALA A 175 -10.04 2.92 17.93
CA ALA A 175 -11.26 2.12 17.93
C ALA A 175 -11.31 1.23 19.18
N ASN A 176 -12.43 1.26 19.92
CA ASN A 176 -12.66 0.37 21.07
C ASN A 176 -13.07 -1.03 20.56
N LEU A 177 -12.14 -1.98 20.58
CA LEU A 177 -12.40 -3.35 20.12
C LEU A 177 -13.41 -4.10 20.98
N ASN A 178 -13.50 -3.79 22.30
CA ASN A 178 -14.50 -4.41 23.15
C ASN A 178 -15.92 -4.02 22.75
N GLN A 179 -16.12 -2.75 22.37
CA GLN A 179 -17.41 -2.29 21.87
C GLN A 179 -17.76 -2.95 20.54
N LEU A 180 -16.82 -2.99 19.60
CA LEU A 180 -17.01 -3.67 18.32
C LEU A 180 -17.33 -5.16 18.50
N ALA A 181 -16.75 -5.80 19.54
CA ALA A 181 -17.06 -7.19 19.89
C ALA A 181 -18.50 -7.35 20.44
N GLN A 182 -18.96 -6.41 21.28
CA GLN A 182 -20.34 -6.39 21.80
C GLN A 182 -21.36 -6.17 20.68
N ASP A 183 -21.04 -5.31 19.74
CA ASP A 183 -21.88 -4.99 18.58
C ASP A 183 -21.89 -6.12 17.53
N GLY A 184 -21.09 -7.20 17.73
CA GLY A 184 -21.02 -8.36 16.83
C GLY A 184 -20.29 -8.09 15.50
N ILE A 185 -19.58 -6.95 15.40
CA ILE A 185 -18.86 -6.54 14.19
C ILE A 185 -17.58 -7.38 14.03
N ILE A 186 -16.94 -7.76 15.13
CA ILE A 186 -15.71 -8.55 15.11
C ILE A 186 -15.99 -9.99 14.70
N ASP A 187 -15.10 -10.52 13.88
CA ASP A 187 -15.15 -11.91 13.44
C ASP A 187 -14.69 -12.87 14.56
N PRO A 188 -15.31 -14.05 14.68
CA PRO A 188 -14.87 -15.03 15.67
C PRO A 188 -13.48 -15.54 15.36
N LEU A 189 -12.57 -15.46 16.33
CA LEU A 189 -11.24 -16.02 16.21
C LEU A 189 -11.27 -17.55 16.40
N ILE A 190 -10.69 -18.27 15.46
CA ILE A 190 -10.69 -19.73 15.42
C ILE A 190 -9.27 -20.26 15.37
N GLY A 191 -8.93 -21.15 16.29
CA GLY A 191 -7.70 -21.95 16.25
C GLY A 191 -6.41 -21.22 16.62
N ARG A 192 -6.48 -20.12 17.37
CA ARG A 192 -5.32 -19.35 17.89
C ARG A 192 -5.30 -19.29 19.42
N ASP A 193 -5.76 -20.35 20.07
CA ASP A 193 -5.90 -20.37 21.53
C ASP A 193 -4.56 -20.24 22.25
N ALA A 194 -3.52 -20.91 21.77
CA ALA A 194 -2.19 -20.89 22.36
C ALA A 194 -1.54 -19.49 22.27
N GLU A 195 -1.69 -18.80 21.13
CA GLU A 195 -1.15 -17.47 20.92
C GLU A 195 -1.87 -16.43 21.78
N ILE A 196 -3.22 -16.52 21.91
CA ILE A 196 -3.99 -15.67 22.82
C ILE A 196 -3.60 -15.92 24.28
N GLU A 197 -3.54 -17.17 24.72
CA GLU A 197 -3.10 -17.49 26.09
C GLU A 197 -1.72 -16.90 26.37
N ARG A 198 -0.81 -17.01 25.41
CA ARG A 198 0.53 -16.42 25.53
C ARG A 198 0.50 -14.90 25.60
N ALA A 199 -0.38 -14.25 24.85
CA ALA A 199 -0.59 -12.79 24.90
C ALA A 199 -1.17 -12.39 26.27
N ILE A 200 -2.18 -13.09 26.78
CA ILE A 200 -2.76 -12.87 28.11
C ILE A 200 -1.70 -13.06 29.21
N GLN A 201 -0.95 -14.17 29.18
CA GLN A 201 0.14 -14.41 30.12
C GLN A 201 1.17 -13.29 30.12
N THR A 202 1.48 -12.76 28.91
CA THR A 202 2.43 -11.65 28.77
C THR A 202 1.87 -10.37 29.37
N LEU A 203 0.62 -10.01 29.08
CA LEU A 203 -0.06 -8.81 29.60
C LEU A 203 -0.20 -8.82 31.14
N CYS A 204 -0.31 -10.00 31.76
CA CYS A 204 -0.37 -10.17 33.20
C CYS A 204 1.00 -10.12 33.92
N ARG A 205 2.12 -9.99 33.17
CA ARG A 205 3.46 -9.93 33.77
C ARG A 205 3.72 -8.57 34.42
N ARG A 206 4.57 -8.58 35.45
CA ARG A 206 5.04 -7.33 36.10
C ARG A 206 6.01 -6.53 35.21
N ARG A 207 6.81 -7.23 34.38
CA ARG A 207 7.80 -6.62 33.45
C ARG A 207 7.73 -7.35 32.13
N LYS A 208 8.08 -6.67 31.03
CA LYS A 208 7.92 -7.17 29.66
C LYS A 208 6.47 -7.62 29.42
N ASN A 209 5.54 -6.79 29.86
CA ASN A 209 4.10 -7.05 29.80
C ASN A 209 3.47 -6.60 28.46
N ASN A 210 4.28 -6.30 27.47
CA ASN A 210 3.82 -5.87 26.16
C ASN A 210 4.08 -6.99 25.15
N PRO A 211 3.06 -7.72 24.67
CA PRO A 211 3.21 -8.70 23.62
C PRO A 211 3.48 -8.04 22.28
N LEU A 212 4.42 -8.61 21.50
CA LEU A 212 4.69 -8.24 20.12
C LEU A 212 4.41 -9.44 19.23
N LEU A 213 3.35 -9.36 18.44
CA LEU A 213 2.95 -10.38 17.49
C LEU A 213 3.82 -10.27 16.23
N VAL A 214 4.65 -11.27 15.98
CA VAL A 214 5.59 -11.27 14.85
C VAL A 214 5.23 -12.40 13.89
N GLY A 215 4.96 -12.07 12.64
CA GLY A 215 4.58 -13.05 11.62
C GLY A 215 4.41 -12.38 10.26
N GLU A 216 4.35 -13.17 9.20
CA GLU A 216 4.15 -12.67 7.84
C GLU A 216 2.84 -11.90 7.67
N ALA A 217 2.72 -11.12 6.59
CA ALA A 217 1.48 -10.43 6.26
C ALA A 217 0.36 -11.46 5.98
N GLY A 218 -0.87 -11.19 6.45
CA GLY A 218 -2.03 -12.05 6.20
C GLY A 218 -2.15 -13.32 7.06
N VAL A 219 -1.27 -13.54 8.07
CA VAL A 219 -1.38 -14.72 8.97
C VAL A 219 -2.39 -14.54 10.12
N GLY A 220 -3.05 -13.37 10.21
CA GLY A 220 -4.08 -13.08 11.21
C GLY A 220 -3.58 -12.45 12.50
N LYS A 221 -2.54 -11.61 12.47
CA LYS A 221 -2.02 -10.88 13.65
C LYS A 221 -3.06 -9.96 14.28
N THR A 222 -3.76 -9.18 13.49
CA THR A 222 -4.82 -8.25 13.93
C THR A 222 -5.99 -9.00 14.56
N ALA A 223 -6.37 -10.15 13.97
CA ALA A 223 -7.43 -11.01 14.50
C ALA A 223 -7.15 -11.53 15.93
N ILE A 224 -5.88 -11.63 16.36
CA ILE A 224 -5.54 -12.01 17.73
C ILE A 224 -5.91 -10.90 18.72
N ALA A 225 -5.73 -9.63 18.37
CA ALA A 225 -6.13 -8.50 19.22
C ALA A 225 -7.66 -8.40 19.30
N GLU A 226 -8.36 -8.60 18.19
CA GLU A 226 -9.82 -8.68 18.12
C GLU A 226 -10.36 -9.86 18.94
N GLY A 227 -9.73 -11.03 18.79
CA GLY A 227 -10.07 -12.22 19.57
C GLY A 227 -9.83 -12.07 21.07
N LEU A 228 -8.81 -11.31 21.48
CA LEU A 228 -8.58 -10.95 22.87
C LEU A 228 -9.73 -10.09 23.40
N ALA A 229 -10.14 -9.05 22.67
CA ALA A 229 -11.27 -8.20 23.02
C ALA A 229 -12.58 -9.02 23.14
N TYR A 230 -12.83 -9.92 22.19
CA TYR A 230 -13.97 -10.84 22.23
C TYR A 230 -13.96 -11.73 23.48
N ARG A 231 -12.81 -12.29 23.87
CA ARG A 231 -12.69 -13.10 25.10
C ARG A 231 -12.89 -12.28 26.36
N ILE A 232 -12.44 -11.02 26.40
CA ILE A 232 -12.66 -10.11 27.53
C ILE A 232 -14.16 -9.87 27.71
N VAL A 233 -14.87 -9.53 26.64
CA VAL A 233 -16.33 -9.28 26.64
C VAL A 233 -17.09 -10.52 27.11
N ASN A 234 -16.69 -11.71 26.66
CA ASN A 234 -17.32 -12.98 27.05
C ASN A 234 -16.82 -13.55 28.38
N LYS A 235 -16.02 -12.79 29.17
CA LYS A 235 -15.46 -13.21 30.45
C LYS A 235 -14.65 -14.52 30.37
N GLN A 236 -13.95 -14.75 29.28
CA GLN A 236 -13.10 -15.92 29.03
C GLN A 236 -11.62 -15.59 29.28
N VAL A 237 -11.35 -14.67 30.19
CA VAL A 237 -10.02 -14.22 30.61
C VAL A 237 -9.89 -14.29 32.12
N PRO A 238 -8.67 -14.34 32.68
CA PRO A 238 -8.46 -14.27 34.12
C PRO A 238 -9.05 -13.00 34.74
N ASP A 239 -9.45 -13.08 36.02
CA ASP A 239 -10.09 -11.96 36.75
C ASP A 239 -9.29 -10.64 36.68
N VAL A 240 -7.96 -10.73 36.64
CA VAL A 240 -7.06 -9.57 36.51
C VAL A 240 -7.29 -8.79 35.23
N MET A 241 -7.84 -9.41 34.19
CA MET A 241 -8.12 -8.80 32.88
C MET A 241 -9.61 -8.65 32.57
N ALA A 242 -10.49 -9.00 33.53
CA ALA A 242 -11.94 -8.98 33.28
C ALA A 242 -12.50 -7.61 32.89
N ASN A 243 -11.85 -6.54 33.36
CA ASN A 243 -12.23 -5.15 33.07
C ASN A 243 -11.33 -4.47 32.03
N ALA A 244 -10.45 -5.24 31.37
CA ALA A 244 -9.53 -4.66 30.38
C ALA A 244 -10.28 -4.21 29.12
N THR A 245 -9.87 -3.08 28.56
CA THR A 245 -10.39 -2.55 27.29
C THR A 245 -9.27 -2.46 26.27
N VAL A 246 -9.46 -3.03 25.09
CA VAL A 246 -8.49 -3.01 24.01
C VAL A 246 -8.84 -1.89 23.03
N TYR A 247 -7.92 -0.96 22.86
CA TYR A 247 -8.03 0.16 21.93
C TYR A 247 -7.09 -0.06 20.74
N SER A 248 -7.61 -0.12 19.54
CA SER A 248 -6.81 -0.22 18.30
C SER A 248 -6.52 1.17 17.78
N LEU A 249 -5.24 1.52 17.68
CA LEU A 249 -4.79 2.83 17.19
C LEU A 249 -5.02 2.96 15.68
N ASP A 250 -5.73 4.00 15.27
CA ASP A 250 -5.82 4.40 13.85
C ASP A 250 -4.73 5.42 13.52
N LEU A 251 -3.64 4.91 12.95
CA LEU A 251 -2.51 5.74 12.51
C LEU A 251 -2.88 6.67 11.37
N GLY A 252 -3.78 6.24 10.47
CA GLY A 252 -4.24 7.05 9.35
C GLY A 252 -4.94 8.32 9.84
N SER A 253 -5.88 8.18 10.76
CA SER A 253 -6.59 9.31 11.37
C SER A 253 -5.68 10.21 12.20
N LEU A 254 -4.70 9.62 12.91
CA LEU A 254 -3.75 10.38 13.72
C LEU A 254 -2.83 11.27 12.85
N LEU A 255 -2.46 10.78 11.66
CA LEU A 255 -1.63 11.47 10.69
C LEU A 255 -2.43 12.45 9.82
N ALA A 256 -3.72 12.21 9.62
CA ALA A 256 -4.57 13.03 8.78
C ALA A 256 -4.59 14.50 9.28
N GLY A 257 -4.31 15.44 8.37
CA GLY A 257 -4.31 16.88 8.66
C GLY A 257 -3.11 17.39 9.47
N THR A 258 -2.13 16.54 9.85
CA THR A 258 -0.89 17.01 10.46
C THR A 258 0.05 17.54 9.39
N LYS A 259 0.35 18.85 9.42
CA LYS A 259 1.32 19.48 8.50
C LYS A 259 2.73 19.51 9.08
N TYR A 260 2.85 19.47 10.38
CA TYR A 260 4.12 19.56 11.10
C TYR A 260 4.28 18.39 12.06
N ARG A 261 5.52 17.97 12.26
CA ARG A 261 5.91 16.94 13.22
C ARG A 261 5.35 17.20 14.64
N GLY A 262 5.31 18.46 15.05
CA GLY A 262 4.80 18.86 16.36
C GLY A 262 3.31 18.59 16.58
N ASP A 263 2.49 18.60 15.53
CA ASP A 263 1.03 18.37 15.65
C ASP A 263 0.75 16.88 15.95
N PHE A 264 1.44 15.99 15.25
CA PHE A 264 1.37 14.55 15.53
C PHE A 264 1.86 14.24 16.94
N GLU A 265 3.04 14.77 17.32
CA GLU A 265 3.61 14.54 18.66
C GLU A 265 2.67 15.02 19.77
N LYS A 266 2.00 16.16 19.59
CA LYS A 266 1.00 16.68 20.54
C LYS A 266 -0.22 15.75 20.64
N ARG A 267 -0.83 15.38 19.50
CA ARG A 267 -1.99 14.47 19.47
C ARG A 267 -1.65 13.13 20.10
N PHE A 268 -0.53 12.53 19.69
CA PHE A 268 -0.09 11.24 20.19
C PHE A 268 0.23 11.28 21.69
N LYS A 269 0.88 12.35 22.17
CA LYS A 269 1.14 12.58 23.60
C LYS A 269 -0.14 12.72 24.41
N SER A 270 -1.14 13.43 23.91
CA SER A 270 -2.45 13.57 24.57
C SER A 270 -3.18 12.24 24.64
N LEU A 271 -3.22 11.48 23.54
CA LEU A 271 -3.80 10.12 23.50
C LEU A 271 -3.10 9.18 24.48
N LEU A 272 -1.77 9.18 24.51
CA LEU A 272 -1.00 8.35 25.46
C LEU A 272 -1.24 8.76 26.93
N LYS A 273 -1.46 10.05 27.20
CA LYS A 273 -1.80 10.55 28.55
C LYS A 273 -3.18 10.06 29.01
N GLU A 274 -4.15 10.07 28.11
CA GLU A 274 -5.51 9.56 28.36
C GLU A 274 -5.48 8.05 28.60
N LEU A 275 -4.78 7.27 27.75
CA LEU A 275 -4.57 5.83 27.95
C LEU A 275 -3.85 5.49 29.25
N ALA A 276 -2.86 6.27 29.65
CA ALA A 276 -2.11 6.05 30.89
C ALA A 276 -2.90 6.40 32.15
N ALA A 277 -4.02 7.11 32.05
CA ALA A 277 -4.95 7.39 33.13
C ALA A 277 -5.89 6.20 33.40
N ASP A 278 -6.11 5.31 32.43
CA ASP A 278 -6.91 4.09 32.58
C ASP A 278 -5.98 2.87 32.80
N GLU A 279 -5.97 2.36 34.02
CA GLU A 279 -5.16 1.18 34.39
C GLU A 279 -5.58 -0.10 33.65
N HIS A 280 -6.77 -0.13 33.07
CA HIS A 280 -7.33 -1.28 32.34
C HIS A 280 -7.17 -1.17 30.83
N ALA A 281 -6.70 -0.04 30.32
CA ALA A 281 -6.49 0.16 28.90
C ALA A 281 -5.33 -0.67 28.35
N ILE A 282 -5.55 -1.27 27.20
CA ILE A 282 -4.55 -1.97 26.38
C ILE A 282 -4.53 -1.30 25.01
N LEU A 283 -3.41 -0.71 24.66
CA LEU A 283 -3.23 -0.10 23.33
C LEU A 283 -2.74 -1.16 22.34
N PHE A 284 -3.52 -1.43 21.30
CA PHE A 284 -3.08 -2.24 20.18
C PHE A 284 -2.60 -1.33 19.04
N ILE A 285 -1.40 -1.59 18.54
CA ILE A 285 -0.80 -0.88 17.41
C ILE A 285 -0.48 -1.89 16.33
N ASP A 286 -1.27 -1.87 15.27
CA ASP A 286 -0.96 -2.67 14.08
C ASP A 286 0.20 -2.04 13.32
N GLU A 287 1.05 -2.87 12.73
CA GLU A 287 2.27 -2.43 12.04
C GLU A 287 3.10 -1.42 12.86
N ILE A 288 3.36 -1.74 14.13
CA ILE A 288 4.03 -0.84 15.10
C ILE A 288 5.38 -0.31 14.60
N HIS A 289 6.00 -0.98 13.63
CA HIS A 289 7.24 -0.56 12.98
C HIS A 289 7.07 0.77 12.23
N THR A 290 5.87 1.10 11.78
CA THR A 290 5.57 2.37 11.09
C THR A 290 5.77 3.58 11.98
N ILE A 291 5.51 3.44 13.29
CA ILE A 291 5.71 4.51 14.29
C ILE A 291 7.16 4.58 14.77
N ILE A 292 7.85 3.42 14.79
CA ILE A 292 9.16 3.29 15.43
C ILE A 292 10.30 3.52 14.43
N GLY A 293 10.14 3.09 13.17
CA GLY A 293 11.24 3.04 12.19
C GLY A 293 11.23 4.10 11.11
N ALA A 294 10.19 4.87 10.99
CA ALA A 294 10.00 5.82 9.91
C ALA A 294 10.99 7.02 9.93
N GLY A 295 11.82 7.16 10.97
CA GLY A 295 12.77 8.27 11.13
C GLY A 295 14.13 8.11 10.45
N ALA A 296 14.49 6.92 9.96
CA ALA A 296 15.87 6.65 9.57
C ALA A 296 16.19 6.76 8.07
N ALA A 297 15.21 6.70 7.19
CA ALA A 297 15.42 6.55 5.75
C ALA A 297 15.01 7.73 4.86
N SER A 298 14.20 8.67 5.34
CA SER A 298 13.82 9.87 4.56
C SER A 298 13.75 11.08 5.50
N GLY A 299 14.65 12.01 5.35
CA GLY A 299 14.87 13.19 6.20
C GLY A 299 13.62 13.93 6.66
N GLY A 300 12.90 13.41 7.65
CA GLY A 300 11.79 14.11 8.24
C GLY A 300 10.71 13.26 8.91
N VAL A 301 10.82 11.94 9.00
CA VAL A 301 9.73 11.09 9.48
C VAL A 301 9.90 10.74 10.98
N MET A 302 8.80 10.78 11.67
CA MET A 302 8.39 10.66 13.04
C MET A 302 9.05 9.52 13.82
N ASP A 303 9.82 9.83 14.84
CA ASP A 303 10.26 8.87 15.85
C ASP A 303 9.38 8.99 17.11
N ALA A 304 8.20 8.36 17.07
CA ALA A 304 7.31 8.29 18.22
C ALA A 304 7.80 7.30 19.29
N SER A 305 8.86 6.56 19.02
CA SER A 305 9.45 5.61 19.97
C SER A 305 9.88 6.31 21.26
N ASN A 306 10.35 7.56 21.17
CA ASN A 306 10.78 8.35 22.33
C ASN A 306 9.62 8.74 23.26
N LEU A 307 8.39 8.83 22.73
CA LEU A 307 7.17 9.07 23.53
C LEU A 307 6.66 7.78 24.19
N LEU A 308 6.77 6.64 23.50
CA LEU A 308 6.34 5.34 24.04
C LEU A 308 7.30 4.78 25.10
N LYS A 309 8.62 4.92 24.90
CA LYS A 309 9.66 4.33 25.78
C LYS A 309 9.47 4.63 27.28
N PRO A 310 9.18 5.87 27.71
CA PRO A 310 8.97 6.18 29.12
C PRO A 310 7.74 5.47 29.73
N LEU A 311 6.63 5.47 29.00
CA LEU A 311 5.35 4.88 29.45
C LEU A 311 5.41 3.36 29.53
N LEU A 312 6.02 2.71 28.54
CA LEU A 312 6.29 1.27 28.57
C LEU A 312 7.26 0.87 29.70
N SER A 313 8.21 1.79 30.04
CA SER A 313 9.20 1.54 31.12
C SER A 313 8.59 1.64 32.50
N SER A 314 7.67 2.58 32.70
CA SER A 314 6.98 2.80 33.98
C SER A 314 5.91 1.73 34.23
N GLY A 315 5.54 0.93 33.23
CA GLY A 315 4.44 -0.04 33.31
C GLY A 315 3.03 0.60 33.36
N LYS A 316 2.96 1.92 33.17
CA LYS A 316 1.67 2.67 33.15
C LYS A 316 0.84 2.43 31.89
N LEU A 317 1.47 1.97 30.83
CA LEU A 317 0.82 1.64 29.57
C LEU A 317 1.04 0.16 29.25
N ARG A 318 -0.03 -0.56 28.97
CA ARG A 318 0.02 -1.90 28.36
C ARG A 318 -0.14 -1.74 26.87
N CYS A 319 0.80 -2.27 26.10
CA CYS A 319 0.80 -2.15 24.64
C CYS A 319 0.95 -3.53 24.01
N MET A 320 0.12 -3.81 23.03
CA MET A 320 0.24 -4.95 22.13
C MET A 320 0.62 -4.41 20.75
N GLY A 321 1.67 -4.92 20.12
CA GLY A 321 2.07 -4.54 18.78
C GLY A 321 2.00 -5.70 17.81
N SER A 322 1.87 -5.42 16.53
CA SER A 322 2.08 -6.36 15.45
C SER A 322 3.19 -5.90 14.51
N THR A 323 3.94 -6.84 13.93
CA THR A 323 4.97 -6.53 12.91
C THR A 323 5.28 -7.79 12.09
N THR A 324 6.03 -7.64 10.98
CA THR A 324 6.54 -8.78 10.23
C THR A 324 7.90 -9.23 10.75
N PHE A 325 8.38 -10.40 10.30
CA PHE A 325 9.72 -10.89 10.68
C PHE A 325 10.82 -9.97 10.16
N GLN A 326 10.65 -9.43 8.97
CA GLN A 326 11.63 -8.54 8.34
C GLN A 326 11.78 -7.22 9.09
N GLU A 327 10.67 -6.56 9.41
CA GLU A 327 10.67 -5.31 10.18
C GLU A 327 11.10 -5.53 11.64
N TYR A 328 10.76 -6.68 12.23
CA TYR A 328 11.26 -7.03 13.55
C TYR A 328 12.80 -7.03 13.59
N GLN A 329 13.44 -7.72 12.64
CA GLN A 329 14.90 -7.76 12.54
C GLN A 329 15.51 -6.40 12.22
N SER A 330 14.91 -5.66 11.29
CA SER A 330 15.48 -4.39 10.82
C SER A 330 15.36 -3.25 11.85
N ILE A 331 14.32 -3.25 12.68
CA ILE A 331 13.95 -2.14 13.57
C ILE A 331 14.07 -2.53 15.05
N PHE A 332 13.35 -3.57 15.50
CA PHE A 332 13.30 -3.93 16.91
C PHE A 332 14.59 -4.54 17.45
N GLU A 333 15.27 -5.38 16.69
CA GLU A 333 16.56 -5.96 17.13
C GLU A 333 17.66 -4.91 17.24
N LYS A 334 17.58 -3.84 16.44
CA LYS A 334 18.51 -2.71 16.50
C LYS A 334 18.23 -1.80 17.70
N ASP A 335 16.97 -1.59 18.08
CA ASP A 335 16.60 -0.81 19.28
C ASP A 335 16.47 -1.72 20.51
N ARG A 336 17.61 -1.95 21.18
CA ARG A 336 17.67 -2.76 22.39
C ARG A 336 16.76 -2.25 23.52
N ALA A 337 16.42 -0.96 23.53
CA ALA A 337 15.56 -0.38 24.55
C ALA A 337 14.11 -0.79 24.38
N LEU A 338 13.60 -0.87 23.14
CA LEU A 338 12.28 -1.40 22.82
C LEU A 338 12.22 -2.91 22.95
N ALA A 339 13.20 -3.64 22.39
CA ALA A 339 13.25 -5.10 22.44
C ALA A 339 13.18 -5.66 23.87
N ARG A 340 13.74 -4.94 24.86
CA ARG A 340 13.66 -5.34 26.28
C ARG A 340 12.29 -5.15 26.92
N ARG A 341 11.39 -4.38 26.30
CA ARG A 341 10.06 -4.05 26.83
C ARG A 341 8.95 -4.87 26.22
N PHE A 342 9.18 -5.39 25.03
CA PHE A 342 8.27 -6.28 24.34
C PHE A 342 8.65 -7.74 24.52
N GLN A 343 7.63 -8.60 24.56
CA GLN A 343 7.78 -10.06 24.49
C GLN A 343 7.34 -10.53 23.12
N LYS A 344 8.28 -11.05 22.34
CA LYS A 344 8.01 -11.62 21.02
C LYS A 344 7.09 -12.85 21.16
N ILE A 345 6.07 -12.91 20.31
CA ILE A 345 5.18 -14.06 20.11
C ILE A 345 5.15 -14.32 18.61
N ASP A 346 5.68 -15.46 18.20
CA ASP A 346 5.72 -15.83 16.78
C ASP A 346 4.34 -16.34 16.33
N ILE A 347 3.84 -15.74 15.23
CA ILE A 347 2.57 -16.11 14.60
C ILE A 347 2.89 -16.77 13.26
N ASN A 348 2.80 -18.09 13.25
CA ASN A 348 3.07 -18.87 12.05
C ASN A 348 1.85 -18.94 11.12
N GLU A 349 2.11 -19.18 9.83
CA GLU A 349 1.06 -19.47 8.86
C GLU A 349 0.28 -20.74 9.30
N PRO A 350 -1.07 -20.70 9.37
CA PRO A 350 -1.85 -21.85 9.73
C PRO A 350 -1.77 -22.93 8.64
N SER A 351 -1.91 -24.19 9.06
CA SER A 351 -2.03 -25.31 8.12
C SER A 351 -3.32 -25.24 7.32
N VAL A 352 -3.38 -25.97 6.21
CA VAL A 352 -4.59 -26.06 5.38
C VAL A 352 -5.80 -26.57 6.19
N ALA A 353 -5.58 -27.50 7.11
CA ALA A 353 -6.64 -28.03 7.97
C ALA A 353 -7.17 -26.98 8.95
N GLU A 354 -6.28 -26.19 9.56
CA GLU A 354 -6.65 -25.06 10.44
C GLU A 354 -7.35 -23.96 9.64
N THR A 355 -6.84 -23.62 8.45
CA THR A 355 -7.46 -22.65 7.55
C THR A 355 -8.89 -23.08 7.18
N THR A 356 -9.10 -24.37 6.88
CA THR A 356 -10.45 -24.87 6.60
C THR A 356 -11.40 -24.67 7.79
N LYS A 357 -10.93 -24.84 9.03
CA LYS A 357 -11.73 -24.56 10.24
C LYS A 357 -12.03 -23.06 10.37
N ILE A 358 -11.04 -22.20 10.12
CA ILE A 358 -11.21 -20.74 10.12
C ILE A 358 -12.29 -20.34 9.13
N LEU A 359 -12.17 -20.77 7.87
CA LEU A 359 -13.16 -20.49 6.84
C LEU A 359 -14.56 -21.01 7.18
N MET A 360 -14.66 -22.20 7.81
CA MET A 360 -15.94 -22.76 8.27
C MET A 360 -16.61 -21.89 9.34
N GLY A 361 -15.83 -21.29 10.23
CA GLY A 361 -16.36 -20.38 11.23
C GLY A 361 -16.75 -19.01 10.70
N LEU A 362 -16.05 -18.52 9.68
CA LEU A 362 -16.37 -17.25 9.01
C LEU A 362 -17.51 -17.40 8.00
N LYS A 363 -17.80 -18.62 7.57
CA LYS A 363 -18.77 -18.96 6.52
C LYS A 363 -20.11 -18.23 6.67
N SER A 364 -20.71 -18.24 7.86
CA SER A 364 -22.04 -17.66 8.10
C SER A 364 -22.07 -16.15 7.82
N LYS A 365 -21.03 -15.42 8.19
CA LYS A 365 -20.92 -13.97 7.94
C LYS A 365 -20.80 -13.65 6.46
N TYR A 366 -19.96 -14.40 5.72
CA TYR A 366 -19.84 -14.23 4.27
C TYR A 366 -21.11 -14.66 3.52
N GLU A 367 -21.82 -15.71 4.01
CA GLU A 367 -23.11 -16.11 3.46
C GLU A 367 -24.18 -15.04 3.64
N GLU A 368 -24.23 -14.41 4.79
CA GLU A 368 -25.15 -13.32 5.11
C GLU A 368 -24.83 -12.07 4.27
N TYR A 369 -23.56 -11.68 4.20
CA TYR A 369 -23.12 -10.49 3.46
C TYR A 369 -23.39 -10.58 1.97
N HIS A 370 -23.09 -11.73 1.33
CA HIS A 370 -23.28 -11.93 -0.12
C HIS A 370 -24.64 -12.51 -0.51
N GLY A 371 -25.46 -12.95 0.45
CA GLY A 371 -26.74 -13.60 0.17
C GLY A 371 -26.63 -14.93 -0.57
N VAL A 372 -25.52 -15.67 -0.35
CA VAL A 372 -25.21 -16.96 -0.98
C VAL A 372 -24.94 -18.02 0.06
N ARG A 373 -24.84 -19.30 -0.36
CA ARG A 373 -24.44 -20.41 0.51
C ARG A 373 -23.19 -21.08 -0.04
N TYR A 374 -22.22 -21.36 0.83
CA TYR A 374 -21.02 -22.11 0.47
C TYR A 374 -21.18 -23.59 0.87
N THR A 375 -20.84 -24.50 -0.05
CA THR A 375 -20.76 -25.92 0.30
C THR A 375 -19.49 -26.19 1.10
N GLN A 376 -19.50 -27.25 1.91
CA GLN A 376 -18.31 -27.67 2.65
C GLN A 376 -17.13 -28.00 1.72
N ALA A 377 -17.44 -28.62 0.56
CA ALA A 377 -16.47 -28.90 -0.47
C ALA A 377 -15.84 -27.61 -1.04
N ALA A 378 -16.65 -26.55 -1.24
CA ALA A 378 -16.14 -25.25 -1.69
C ALA A 378 -15.14 -24.64 -0.69
N ILE A 379 -15.48 -24.63 0.60
CA ILE A 379 -14.63 -24.13 1.68
C ILE A 379 -13.30 -24.91 1.76
N SER A 380 -13.37 -26.25 1.75
CA SER A 380 -12.16 -27.08 1.75
C SER A 380 -11.31 -26.86 0.49
N SER A 381 -11.94 -26.74 -0.68
CA SER A 381 -11.22 -26.46 -1.92
C SER A 381 -10.57 -25.07 -1.91
N ALA A 382 -11.23 -24.06 -1.32
CA ALA A 382 -10.65 -22.72 -1.19
C ALA A 382 -9.34 -22.76 -0.38
N ALA A 383 -9.31 -23.46 0.73
CA ALA A 383 -8.09 -23.62 1.54
C ALA A 383 -6.98 -24.41 0.82
N ILE A 384 -7.32 -25.57 0.22
CA ILE A 384 -6.35 -26.44 -0.45
C ILE A 384 -5.76 -25.77 -1.69
N LEU A 385 -6.61 -25.23 -2.55
CA LEU A 385 -6.19 -24.69 -3.84
C LEU A 385 -5.50 -23.31 -3.69
N SER A 386 -5.91 -22.49 -2.72
CA SER A 386 -5.19 -21.24 -2.43
C SER A 386 -3.80 -21.52 -1.89
N ALA A 387 -3.63 -22.52 -1.02
CA ALA A 387 -2.32 -22.95 -0.52
C ALA A 387 -1.42 -23.43 -1.66
N LYS A 388 -1.98 -24.15 -2.64
CA LYS A 388 -1.24 -24.76 -3.77
C LYS A 388 -0.87 -23.77 -4.86
N HIS A 389 -1.77 -22.81 -5.18
CA HIS A 389 -1.65 -22.02 -6.40
C HIS A 389 -1.40 -20.53 -6.17
N ILE A 390 -1.64 -20.01 -4.95
CA ILE A 390 -1.40 -18.61 -4.59
C ILE A 390 -0.19 -18.57 -3.64
N ASN A 391 0.98 -18.19 -4.18
CA ASN A 391 2.25 -18.26 -3.44
C ASN A 391 2.74 -16.87 -2.96
N ASP A 392 2.15 -15.80 -3.43
CA ASP A 392 2.50 -14.41 -3.09
C ASP A 392 1.89 -13.93 -1.78
N ARG A 393 0.99 -14.69 -1.18
CA ARG A 393 0.30 -14.39 0.08
C ARG A 393 0.24 -15.61 0.99
N HIS A 394 -0.07 -15.37 2.27
CA HIS A 394 -0.13 -16.42 3.29
C HIS A 394 -1.57 -16.78 3.67
N LEU A 395 -1.75 -18.01 4.17
CA LEU A 395 -3.00 -18.42 4.80
C LEU A 395 -3.16 -17.69 6.16
N PRO A 396 -4.37 -17.42 6.63
CA PRO A 396 -5.67 -17.72 6.00
C PRO A 396 -6.13 -16.67 4.98
N ASP A 397 -5.49 -15.50 4.91
CA ASP A 397 -5.91 -14.32 4.17
C ASP A 397 -6.23 -14.63 2.70
N LYS A 398 -5.30 -15.26 1.97
CA LYS A 398 -5.52 -15.66 0.57
C LYS A 398 -6.71 -16.60 0.37
N ALA A 399 -7.06 -17.41 1.36
CA ALA A 399 -8.20 -18.31 1.26
C ALA A 399 -9.52 -17.59 1.61
N ILE A 400 -9.47 -16.61 2.49
CA ILE A 400 -10.58 -15.69 2.80
C ILE A 400 -10.91 -14.88 1.56
N ASP A 401 -9.92 -14.27 0.91
CA ASP A 401 -10.11 -13.53 -0.35
C ASP A 401 -10.80 -14.37 -1.43
N VAL A 402 -10.46 -15.64 -1.54
CA VAL A 402 -11.08 -16.55 -2.54
C VAL A 402 -12.56 -16.73 -2.27
N ILE A 403 -12.99 -16.95 -1.02
CA ILE A 403 -14.43 -17.10 -0.71
C ILE A 403 -15.18 -15.78 -0.85
N ASP A 404 -14.55 -14.66 -0.48
CA ASP A 404 -15.12 -13.33 -0.61
C ASP A 404 -15.32 -12.96 -2.10
N GLU A 405 -14.29 -13.11 -2.95
CA GLU A 405 -14.40 -12.87 -4.39
C GLU A 405 -15.42 -13.79 -5.06
N ALA A 406 -15.54 -15.05 -4.60
CA ALA A 406 -16.55 -15.97 -5.11
C ALA A 406 -17.98 -15.47 -4.79
N GLY A 407 -18.21 -14.98 -3.59
CA GLY A 407 -19.46 -14.34 -3.18
C GLY A 407 -19.76 -13.10 -3.99
N ALA A 408 -18.82 -12.17 -4.06
CA ALA A 408 -18.93 -10.93 -4.82
C ALA A 408 -19.25 -11.17 -6.30
N ARG A 409 -18.58 -12.14 -6.94
CA ARG A 409 -18.85 -12.53 -8.33
C ARG A 409 -20.31 -12.98 -8.53
N MET A 410 -20.86 -13.74 -7.57
CA MET A 410 -22.26 -14.17 -7.66
C MET A 410 -23.23 -13.00 -7.56
N VAL A 411 -22.95 -12.02 -6.70
CA VAL A 411 -23.76 -10.80 -6.57
C VAL A 411 -23.75 -9.97 -7.85
N MET A 412 -22.61 -9.88 -8.53
CA MET A 412 -22.47 -9.13 -9.79
C MET A 412 -23.14 -9.79 -11.00
N MET A 413 -23.48 -11.07 -10.93
CA MET A 413 -24.13 -11.75 -12.05
C MET A 413 -25.58 -11.29 -12.23
N PRO A 414 -26.10 -11.25 -13.49
CA PRO A 414 -27.53 -11.01 -13.74
C PRO A 414 -28.41 -12.02 -12.97
N GLN A 415 -29.57 -11.59 -12.51
CA GLN A 415 -30.46 -12.43 -11.68
C GLN A 415 -30.75 -13.81 -12.29
N SER A 416 -30.88 -13.92 -13.63
CA SER A 416 -31.12 -15.17 -14.34
C SER A 416 -29.96 -16.18 -14.27
N LYS A 417 -28.73 -15.73 -13.98
CA LYS A 417 -27.51 -16.57 -13.89
C LYS A 417 -26.97 -16.70 -12.46
N ARG A 418 -27.64 -16.03 -11.51
CA ARG A 418 -27.19 -15.98 -10.10
C ARG A 418 -27.49 -17.30 -9.40
N LYS A 419 -26.46 -18.03 -9.02
CA LYS A 419 -26.59 -19.25 -8.23
C LYS A 419 -26.67 -18.88 -6.76
N LYS A 420 -27.60 -19.49 -6.01
CA LYS A 420 -27.71 -19.32 -4.55
C LYS A 420 -26.63 -20.11 -3.78
N THR A 421 -26.01 -21.09 -4.42
CA THR A 421 -25.03 -21.98 -3.77
C THR A 421 -23.74 -21.98 -4.57
N ILE A 422 -22.62 -21.74 -3.89
CA ILE A 422 -21.26 -21.77 -4.42
C ILE A 422 -20.66 -23.14 -4.13
N GLY A 423 -20.29 -23.85 -5.18
CA GLY A 423 -19.65 -25.15 -5.12
C GLY A 423 -18.14 -25.08 -5.42
N GLN A 424 -17.53 -26.24 -5.54
CA GLN A 424 -16.11 -26.38 -5.84
C GLN A 424 -15.73 -25.74 -7.18
N ALA A 425 -16.55 -25.91 -8.23
CA ALA A 425 -16.26 -25.39 -9.57
C ALA A 425 -16.17 -23.85 -9.60
N GLU A 426 -16.99 -23.15 -8.83
CA GLU A 426 -16.96 -21.70 -8.72
C GLU A 426 -15.65 -21.23 -8.03
N ILE A 427 -15.22 -21.93 -6.99
CA ILE A 427 -13.94 -21.66 -6.30
C ILE A 427 -12.75 -21.91 -7.25
N GLU A 428 -12.76 -23.02 -7.98
CA GLU A 428 -11.71 -23.32 -8.98
C GLU A 428 -11.60 -22.23 -10.04
N ALA A 429 -12.72 -21.71 -10.54
CA ALA A 429 -12.74 -20.61 -11.50
C ALA A 429 -12.19 -19.29 -10.94
N ILE A 430 -12.41 -18.99 -9.65
CA ILE A 430 -11.84 -17.81 -8.98
C ILE A 430 -10.35 -17.99 -8.80
N ILE A 431 -9.90 -19.13 -8.30
CA ILE A 431 -8.48 -19.41 -8.09
C ILE A 431 -7.71 -19.38 -9.43
N ALA A 432 -8.30 -19.94 -10.50
CA ALA A 432 -7.71 -19.85 -11.82
C ALA A 432 -7.44 -18.40 -12.24
N LYS A 433 -8.41 -17.52 -11.97
CA LYS A 433 -8.28 -16.08 -12.27
C LYS A 433 -7.24 -15.39 -11.37
N LEU A 434 -7.30 -15.61 -10.06
CA LEU A 434 -6.38 -15.00 -9.09
C LEU A 434 -4.93 -15.46 -9.29
N ALA A 435 -4.73 -16.76 -9.44
CA ALA A 435 -3.42 -17.36 -9.68
C ALA A 435 -2.95 -17.24 -11.14
N ARG A 436 -3.74 -16.64 -12.02
CA ARG A 436 -3.46 -16.49 -13.46
C ARG A 436 -3.17 -17.82 -14.15
N ILE A 437 -3.91 -18.87 -13.77
CA ILE A 437 -3.80 -20.20 -14.33
C ILE A 437 -4.94 -20.39 -15.32
N PRO A 438 -4.74 -21.10 -16.43
CA PRO A 438 -5.85 -21.52 -17.28
C PRO A 438 -6.89 -22.32 -16.47
N GLU A 439 -8.19 -21.97 -16.59
CA GLU A 439 -9.27 -22.62 -15.83
C GLU A 439 -9.28 -24.15 -15.92
N LYS A 440 -8.83 -24.68 -17.07
CA LYS A 440 -8.73 -26.12 -17.32
C LYS A 440 -7.65 -26.84 -16.52
N SER A 441 -6.65 -26.13 -15.97
CA SER A 441 -5.57 -26.76 -15.19
C SER A 441 -5.87 -26.88 -13.68
N VAL A 442 -7.00 -26.35 -13.23
CA VAL A 442 -7.44 -26.43 -11.83
C VAL A 442 -8.45 -27.58 -11.62
N SER A 443 -9.10 -28.03 -12.69
CA SER A 443 -10.16 -29.05 -12.67
C SER A 443 -9.66 -30.48 -12.98
N SER A 444 -10.50 -31.46 -12.75
CA SER A 444 -10.26 -32.90 -13.06
C SER A 444 -9.88 -33.20 -14.54
N THR A 445 -10.11 -32.26 -15.44
CA THR A 445 -9.76 -32.31 -16.86
C THR A 445 -8.24 -32.34 -17.11
N ASP A 446 -7.43 -31.96 -16.09
CA ASP A 446 -5.95 -32.02 -16.17
C ASP A 446 -5.45 -33.46 -16.37
N LYS A 447 -6.15 -34.46 -15.79
CA LYS A 447 -5.81 -35.88 -15.97
C LYS A 447 -5.96 -36.32 -17.43
N ASP A 448 -7.00 -35.87 -18.11
CA ASP A 448 -7.24 -36.24 -19.52
C ASP A 448 -6.24 -35.55 -20.47
N MET A 449 -5.88 -34.31 -20.20
CA MET A 449 -4.85 -33.59 -20.94
C MET A 449 -3.49 -34.27 -20.78
N LEU A 450 -3.10 -34.63 -19.56
CA LEU A 450 -1.84 -35.31 -19.28
C LEU A 450 -1.81 -36.74 -19.86
N ARG A 451 -2.95 -37.45 -19.88
CA ARG A 451 -3.10 -38.76 -20.48
C ARG A 451 -2.86 -38.72 -21.99
N ASN A 452 -3.38 -37.69 -22.66
CA ASN A 452 -3.29 -37.54 -24.11
C ASN A 452 -2.10 -36.68 -24.56
N LEU A 453 -1.27 -36.15 -23.64
CA LEU A 453 -0.15 -35.24 -23.95
C LEU A 453 0.80 -35.80 -24.99
N GLU A 454 1.25 -37.03 -24.81
CA GLU A 454 2.16 -37.71 -25.70
C GLU A 454 1.58 -37.88 -27.11
N ARG A 455 0.32 -38.32 -27.19
CA ARG A 455 -0.40 -38.47 -28.45
C ARG A 455 -0.55 -37.14 -29.18
N ASN A 456 -0.94 -36.11 -28.46
CA ASN A 456 -1.15 -34.79 -29.05
C ASN A 456 0.15 -34.17 -29.55
N LEU A 457 1.26 -34.35 -28.84
CA LEU A 457 2.58 -33.90 -29.29
C LEU A 457 3.06 -34.65 -30.52
N LYS A 458 2.90 -35.99 -30.57
CA LYS A 458 3.29 -36.83 -31.73
C LYS A 458 2.45 -36.53 -32.99
N MET A 459 1.24 -35.97 -32.83
CA MET A 459 0.41 -35.54 -33.97
C MET A 459 0.94 -34.30 -34.68
N VAL A 460 1.70 -33.45 -33.97
CA VAL A 460 2.16 -32.14 -34.47
C VAL A 460 3.67 -32.12 -34.72
N VAL A 461 4.44 -32.86 -33.92
CA VAL A 461 5.91 -32.92 -34.03
C VAL A 461 6.33 -34.30 -34.52
N PHE A 462 6.94 -34.35 -35.68
CA PHE A 462 7.36 -35.59 -36.32
C PHE A 462 8.83 -35.88 -36.09
N GLY A 463 9.17 -37.17 -35.94
CA GLY A 463 10.54 -37.65 -35.86
C GLY A 463 11.26 -37.43 -34.53
N GLN A 464 10.51 -37.01 -33.46
CA GLN A 464 11.05 -36.79 -32.11
C GLN A 464 10.35 -37.68 -31.06
N ASP A 465 9.93 -38.89 -31.44
CA ASP A 465 9.12 -39.78 -30.59
C ASP A 465 9.76 -40.05 -29.23
N LYS A 466 11.07 -40.40 -29.21
CA LYS A 466 11.79 -40.69 -27.96
C LYS A 466 11.86 -39.48 -27.00
N ALA A 467 12.09 -38.30 -27.55
CA ALA A 467 12.13 -37.06 -26.75
C ALA A 467 10.74 -36.73 -26.17
N ILE A 468 9.69 -36.89 -26.98
CA ILE A 468 8.29 -36.66 -26.58
C ILE A 468 7.85 -37.68 -25.51
N GLU A 469 8.22 -38.96 -25.64
CA GLU A 469 7.93 -39.99 -24.64
C GLU A 469 8.57 -39.66 -23.29
N SER A 470 9.88 -39.35 -23.27
CA SER A 470 10.62 -39.01 -22.07
C SER A 470 10.07 -37.75 -21.41
N LEU A 471 9.77 -36.70 -22.20
CA LEU A 471 9.19 -35.44 -21.76
C LEU A 471 7.81 -35.67 -21.13
N SER A 472 6.94 -36.39 -21.83
CA SER A 472 5.57 -36.66 -21.37
C SER A 472 5.54 -37.52 -20.11
N ALA A 473 6.44 -38.51 -20.00
CA ALA A 473 6.57 -39.35 -18.82
C ALA A 473 7.02 -38.53 -17.59
N ALA A 474 8.02 -37.67 -17.75
CA ALA A 474 8.55 -36.85 -16.67
C ALA A 474 7.51 -35.81 -16.19
N ILE A 475 6.76 -35.17 -17.09
CA ILE A 475 5.70 -34.23 -16.74
C ILE A 475 4.56 -34.96 -16.03
N ARG A 476 4.15 -36.14 -16.51
CA ARG A 476 3.14 -36.96 -15.82
C ARG A 476 3.55 -37.35 -14.41
N LEU A 477 4.81 -37.76 -14.23
CA LEU A 477 5.36 -38.12 -12.91
C LEU A 477 5.36 -36.93 -11.95
N SER A 478 5.82 -35.78 -12.40
CA SER A 478 5.85 -34.56 -11.59
C SER A 478 4.43 -34.11 -11.15
N ARG A 479 3.47 -34.11 -12.10
CA ARG A 479 2.08 -33.69 -11.85
C ARG A 479 1.25 -34.72 -11.07
N SER A 480 1.71 -35.98 -10.96
CA SER A 480 1.05 -37.00 -10.13
C SER A 480 1.30 -36.83 -8.62
N GLY A 481 2.11 -35.87 -8.23
CA GLY A 481 2.48 -35.62 -6.83
C GLY A 481 3.62 -36.50 -6.32
N LEU A 482 4.26 -37.29 -7.20
CA LEU A 482 5.43 -38.12 -6.87
C LEU A 482 6.75 -37.35 -7.02
N GLY A 483 6.68 -36.13 -7.55
CA GLY A 483 7.84 -35.22 -7.67
C GLY A 483 8.14 -34.50 -6.34
N SER A 484 9.33 -33.89 -6.27
CA SER A 484 9.70 -33.04 -5.12
C SER A 484 8.90 -31.74 -5.15
N GLU A 485 8.20 -31.41 -4.05
CA GLU A 485 7.43 -30.15 -3.91
C GLU A 485 8.30 -28.88 -3.97
N LYS A 486 9.61 -29.02 -3.80
CA LYS A 486 10.56 -27.89 -3.79
C LYS A 486 11.24 -27.63 -5.12
N LYS A 487 10.97 -28.43 -6.16
CA LYS A 487 11.63 -28.32 -7.48
C LYS A 487 10.64 -27.89 -8.56
N PRO A 488 11.11 -27.36 -9.70
CA PRO A 488 10.28 -27.12 -10.89
C PRO A 488 9.53 -28.38 -11.33
N VAL A 489 8.44 -28.20 -12.10
CA VAL A 489 7.68 -29.34 -12.71
C VAL A 489 8.61 -30.27 -13.47
N GLY A 490 9.60 -29.71 -14.16
CA GLY A 490 10.64 -30.44 -14.84
C GLY A 490 11.67 -29.49 -15.42
N SER A 491 12.91 -29.97 -15.48
CA SER A 491 14.01 -29.27 -16.15
C SER A 491 14.56 -30.18 -17.23
N PHE A 492 14.45 -29.76 -18.49
CA PHE A 492 14.76 -30.55 -19.66
C PHE A 492 15.85 -29.89 -20.48
N MET A 493 16.83 -30.66 -20.89
CA MET A 493 17.87 -30.22 -21.83
C MET A 493 17.69 -30.94 -23.17
N PHE A 494 17.41 -30.18 -24.21
CA PHE A 494 17.32 -30.69 -25.58
C PHE A 494 18.63 -30.47 -26.33
N ALA A 495 19.41 -31.52 -26.48
CA ALA A 495 20.67 -31.49 -27.22
C ALA A 495 20.52 -32.10 -28.62
N GLY A 496 21.00 -31.39 -29.64
CA GLY A 496 20.96 -31.85 -31.02
C GLY A 496 21.32 -30.75 -32.02
N PRO A 497 21.53 -31.10 -33.30
CA PRO A 497 21.86 -30.16 -34.36
C PRO A 497 20.78 -29.07 -34.54
N THR A 498 21.14 -28.00 -35.24
CA THR A 498 20.19 -26.95 -35.61
C THR A 498 19.12 -27.48 -36.55
N GLY A 499 17.87 -27.02 -36.40
CA GLY A 499 16.77 -27.36 -37.31
C GLY A 499 16.05 -28.70 -37.04
N VAL A 500 16.43 -29.47 -36.00
CA VAL A 500 15.79 -30.76 -35.67
C VAL A 500 14.46 -30.60 -34.89
N GLY A 501 14.02 -29.37 -34.58
CA GLY A 501 12.73 -29.13 -33.97
C GLY A 501 12.75 -28.92 -32.43
N LYS A 502 13.90 -28.66 -31.80
CA LYS A 502 14.00 -28.43 -30.32
C LYS A 502 13.05 -27.35 -29.82
N THR A 503 13.10 -26.20 -30.45
CA THR A 503 12.22 -25.06 -30.10
C THR A 503 10.76 -25.36 -30.40
N GLU A 504 10.46 -26.08 -31.48
CA GLU A 504 9.10 -26.44 -31.86
C GLU A 504 8.46 -27.42 -30.87
N VAL A 505 9.19 -28.44 -30.40
CA VAL A 505 8.69 -29.33 -29.32
C VAL A 505 8.27 -28.53 -28.09
N THR A 506 9.07 -27.53 -27.71
CA THR A 506 8.77 -26.68 -26.55
C THR A 506 7.54 -25.79 -26.77
N ASN A 507 7.39 -25.22 -27.97
CA ASN A 507 6.24 -24.43 -28.37
C ASN A 507 4.95 -25.27 -28.34
N GLN A 508 4.99 -26.45 -28.94
CA GLN A 508 3.86 -27.38 -28.95
C GLN A 508 3.54 -27.92 -27.55
N LEU A 509 4.56 -28.13 -26.70
CA LEU A 509 4.34 -28.47 -25.29
C LEU A 509 3.53 -27.39 -24.56
N ALA A 510 3.96 -26.12 -24.71
CA ALA A 510 3.24 -24.99 -24.10
C ALA A 510 1.78 -24.91 -24.60
N ASN A 511 1.57 -25.10 -25.90
CA ASN A 511 0.25 -25.12 -26.50
C ASN A 511 -0.62 -26.29 -25.98
N CYS A 512 -0.06 -27.50 -25.94
CA CYS A 512 -0.79 -28.69 -25.45
C CYS A 512 -1.17 -28.58 -23.97
N LEU A 513 -0.32 -27.96 -23.15
CA LEU A 513 -0.57 -27.72 -21.74
C LEU A 513 -1.37 -26.44 -21.49
N ASN A 514 -1.66 -25.67 -22.54
CA ASN A 514 -2.31 -24.36 -22.47
C ASN A 514 -1.59 -23.40 -21.50
N LEU A 515 -0.25 -23.44 -21.52
CA LEU A 515 0.62 -22.59 -20.72
C LEU A 515 1.28 -21.54 -21.60
N LYS A 516 1.68 -20.42 -20.98
CA LYS A 516 2.42 -19.37 -21.67
C LYS A 516 3.87 -19.82 -21.89
N LEU A 517 4.38 -19.69 -23.12
CA LEU A 517 5.79 -19.84 -23.43
C LEU A 517 6.52 -18.51 -23.19
N ILE A 518 7.58 -18.54 -22.40
CA ILE A 518 8.49 -17.42 -22.16
C ILE A 518 9.85 -17.86 -22.72
N ARG A 519 10.31 -17.17 -23.75
CA ARG A 519 11.58 -17.49 -24.41
C ARG A 519 12.62 -16.42 -24.09
N PHE A 520 13.80 -16.87 -23.70
CA PHE A 520 15.02 -16.08 -23.58
C PHE A 520 16.06 -16.65 -24.52
N ASP A 521 16.59 -15.81 -25.40
CA ASP A 521 17.71 -16.15 -26.26
C ASP A 521 19.02 -15.90 -25.50
N MET A 522 19.74 -16.94 -25.19
CA MET A 522 20.95 -16.85 -24.37
C MET A 522 22.12 -16.20 -25.09
N SER A 523 22.04 -16.03 -26.41
CA SER A 523 23.02 -15.24 -27.15
C SER A 523 23.05 -13.75 -26.73
N GLU A 524 21.97 -13.24 -26.15
CA GLU A 524 21.91 -11.88 -25.57
C GLU A 524 22.59 -11.79 -24.20
N TYR A 525 22.91 -12.94 -23.58
CA TYR A 525 23.43 -13.04 -22.21
C TYR A 525 24.82 -13.66 -22.16
N MET A 526 25.63 -13.38 -23.16
CA MET A 526 27.03 -13.86 -23.26
C MET A 526 27.98 -13.11 -22.32
N GLU A 527 27.66 -11.86 -21.99
CA GLU A 527 28.51 -11.01 -21.16
C GLU A 527 28.00 -10.93 -19.73
N ARG A 528 28.93 -10.83 -18.77
CA ARG A 528 28.59 -10.81 -17.33
C ARG A 528 27.61 -9.68 -16.95
N HIS A 529 27.72 -8.51 -17.55
CA HIS A 529 26.83 -7.39 -17.26
C HIS A 529 25.40 -7.60 -17.79
N THR A 530 25.21 -8.43 -18.82
CA THR A 530 23.88 -8.75 -19.35
C THR A 530 23.14 -9.77 -18.48
N VAL A 531 23.87 -10.61 -17.72
CA VAL A 531 23.26 -11.54 -16.75
C VAL A 531 22.47 -10.80 -15.67
N SER A 532 22.94 -9.61 -15.26
CA SER A 532 22.21 -8.76 -14.30
C SER A 532 20.80 -8.38 -14.79
N ARG A 533 20.55 -8.38 -16.11
CA ARG A 533 19.21 -8.12 -16.64
C ARG A 533 18.22 -9.24 -16.31
N LEU A 534 18.69 -10.48 -16.11
CA LEU A 534 17.84 -11.62 -15.74
C LEU A 534 17.35 -11.54 -14.28
N ILE A 535 18.19 -11.02 -13.36
CA ILE A 535 17.94 -11.00 -11.91
C ILE A 535 17.89 -9.58 -11.31
N GLY A 536 17.99 -8.53 -12.15
CA GLY A 536 18.07 -7.14 -11.71
C GLY A 536 19.51 -6.66 -11.48
N ALA A 537 19.73 -5.36 -11.54
CA ALA A 537 21.02 -4.74 -11.25
C ALA A 537 21.31 -4.75 -9.74
N PRO A 538 22.58 -4.91 -9.32
CA PRO A 538 22.95 -4.75 -7.90
C PRO A 538 22.71 -3.33 -7.38
N PRO A 539 22.56 -3.15 -6.06
CA PRO A 539 22.43 -1.82 -5.44
C PRO A 539 23.58 -0.90 -5.85
N GLY A 540 23.24 0.33 -6.25
CA GLY A 540 24.22 1.35 -6.68
C GLY A 540 24.51 1.39 -8.18
N TYR A 541 23.96 0.51 -8.98
CA TYR A 541 24.06 0.56 -10.45
C TYR A 541 22.82 1.18 -11.08
N VAL A 542 22.99 1.80 -12.26
CA VAL A 542 21.88 2.37 -13.05
C VAL A 542 20.88 1.27 -13.40
N GLY A 543 19.59 1.48 -13.09
CA GLY A 543 18.54 0.49 -13.32
C GLY A 543 18.28 -0.46 -12.15
N TYR A 544 18.80 -0.20 -10.94
CA TYR A 544 18.53 -0.99 -9.73
C TYR A 544 17.02 -1.13 -9.42
N ASP A 545 16.22 -0.08 -9.68
CA ASP A 545 14.77 -0.11 -9.46
C ASP A 545 14.01 -1.03 -10.45
N GLN A 546 14.68 -1.47 -11.53
CA GLN A 546 14.11 -2.41 -12.49
C GLN A 546 14.35 -3.84 -12.00
N GLY A 547 13.26 -4.61 -11.83
CA GLY A 547 13.33 -6.03 -11.50
C GLY A 547 14.05 -6.84 -12.57
N GLY A 548 14.45 -8.08 -12.25
CA GLY A 548 15.05 -8.99 -13.23
C GLY A 548 14.04 -9.46 -14.28
N MET A 549 14.42 -9.49 -15.54
CA MET A 549 13.52 -9.89 -16.64
C MET A 549 12.99 -11.32 -16.46
N LEU A 550 13.82 -12.25 -15.98
CA LEU A 550 13.44 -13.65 -15.73
C LEU A 550 12.51 -13.74 -14.52
N THR A 551 12.87 -13.10 -13.42
CA THR A 551 12.06 -13.09 -12.19
C THR A 551 10.72 -12.42 -12.41
N ASP A 552 10.68 -11.26 -13.06
CA ASP A 552 9.45 -10.54 -13.38
C ASP A 552 8.52 -11.33 -14.33
N ALA A 553 9.10 -12.01 -15.33
CA ALA A 553 8.33 -12.81 -16.27
C ALA A 553 7.64 -14.00 -15.58
N VAL A 554 8.33 -14.66 -14.64
CA VAL A 554 7.80 -15.79 -13.86
C VAL A 554 6.81 -15.30 -12.80
N ILE A 555 7.06 -14.20 -12.10
CA ILE A 555 6.09 -13.59 -11.15
C ILE A 555 4.79 -13.22 -11.88
N LYS A 556 4.89 -12.67 -13.10
CA LYS A 556 3.71 -12.35 -13.91
C LYS A 556 2.96 -13.59 -14.42
N ASN A 557 3.66 -14.70 -14.62
CA ASN A 557 3.10 -15.94 -15.15
C ASN A 557 3.66 -17.15 -14.36
N PRO A 558 3.13 -17.43 -13.16
CA PRO A 558 3.66 -18.47 -12.26
C PRO A 558 3.56 -19.89 -12.85
N HIS A 559 2.65 -20.10 -13.80
CA HIS A 559 2.47 -21.36 -14.53
C HIS A 559 2.85 -21.13 -15.98
N CYS A 560 4.08 -21.45 -16.35
CA CYS A 560 4.59 -21.23 -17.72
C CYS A 560 5.62 -22.27 -18.11
N VAL A 561 5.94 -22.27 -19.38
CA VAL A 561 7.12 -22.97 -19.93
C VAL A 561 8.17 -21.90 -20.18
N VAL A 562 9.33 -22.02 -19.53
CA VAL A 562 10.48 -21.14 -19.76
C VAL A 562 11.46 -21.88 -20.69
N LEU A 563 11.71 -21.28 -21.83
CA LEU A 563 12.70 -21.76 -22.80
C LEU A 563 13.92 -20.85 -22.75
N LEU A 564 15.07 -21.44 -22.42
CA LEU A 564 16.39 -20.83 -22.52
C LEU A 564 17.05 -21.36 -23.78
N ASP A 565 16.88 -20.65 -24.90
CA ASP A 565 17.37 -21.08 -26.20
C ASP A 565 18.86 -20.78 -26.33
N GLU A 566 19.60 -21.68 -26.98
CA GLU A 566 21.06 -21.59 -27.20
C GLU A 566 21.86 -21.43 -25.89
N ILE A 567 21.52 -22.25 -24.89
CA ILE A 567 22.10 -22.17 -23.53
C ILE A 567 23.64 -22.26 -23.52
N GLU A 568 24.25 -22.90 -24.53
CA GLU A 568 25.70 -23.00 -24.69
C GLU A 568 26.38 -21.64 -24.89
N LYS A 569 25.64 -20.61 -25.31
CA LYS A 569 26.17 -19.25 -25.50
C LYS A 569 26.10 -18.40 -24.23
N ALA A 570 25.41 -18.87 -23.21
CA ALA A 570 25.21 -18.13 -21.98
C ALA A 570 26.51 -17.94 -21.19
N HIS A 571 26.66 -16.81 -20.51
CA HIS A 571 27.74 -16.61 -19.54
C HIS A 571 27.67 -17.67 -18.42
N PRO A 572 28.81 -18.16 -17.89
CA PRO A 572 28.84 -19.17 -16.81
C PRO A 572 28.00 -18.80 -15.57
N ASP A 573 27.85 -17.52 -15.23
CA ASP A 573 27.02 -17.08 -14.09
C ASP A 573 25.54 -17.45 -14.27
N VAL A 574 25.03 -17.60 -15.51
CA VAL A 574 23.67 -18.07 -15.78
C VAL A 574 23.46 -19.48 -15.25
N PHE A 575 24.45 -20.36 -15.36
CA PHE A 575 24.35 -21.73 -14.86
C PHE A 575 24.21 -21.76 -13.33
N ASN A 576 24.86 -20.85 -12.61
CA ASN A 576 24.72 -20.75 -11.16
C ASN A 576 23.27 -20.35 -10.75
N LEU A 577 22.62 -19.45 -11.52
CA LEU A 577 21.21 -19.11 -11.33
C LEU A 577 20.30 -20.31 -11.61
N LEU A 578 20.58 -21.06 -12.67
CA LEU A 578 19.78 -22.22 -13.02
C LEU A 578 19.91 -23.34 -11.99
N LEU A 579 21.11 -23.57 -11.41
CA LEU A 579 21.29 -24.52 -10.32
C LEU A 579 20.40 -24.16 -9.12
N GLN A 580 20.34 -22.88 -8.73
CA GLN A 580 19.45 -22.43 -7.66
C GLN A 580 17.97 -22.71 -7.99
N VAL A 581 17.54 -22.41 -9.22
CA VAL A 581 16.18 -22.70 -9.69
C VAL A 581 15.87 -24.20 -9.65
N MET A 582 16.76 -25.03 -10.17
CA MET A 582 16.55 -26.48 -10.25
C MET A 582 16.57 -27.18 -8.90
N ASP A 583 17.36 -26.71 -7.94
CA ASP A 583 17.47 -27.33 -6.61
C ASP A 583 16.43 -26.82 -5.62
N HIS A 584 16.12 -25.52 -5.63
CA HIS A 584 15.25 -24.89 -4.65
C HIS A 584 13.89 -24.45 -5.21
N GLY A 585 13.69 -24.50 -6.54
CA GLY A 585 12.47 -24.06 -7.19
C GLY A 585 12.15 -22.59 -6.99
N THR A 586 13.14 -21.78 -6.59
CA THR A 586 12.97 -20.35 -6.34
C THR A 586 14.21 -19.58 -6.74
N LEU A 587 14.01 -18.34 -7.21
CA LEU A 587 15.08 -17.43 -7.55
C LEU A 587 14.78 -16.07 -6.90
N THR A 588 15.74 -15.54 -6.14
CA THR A 588 15.62 -14.21 -5.53
C THR A 588 16.36 -13.21 -6.40
N ASP A 589 15.69 -12.13 -6.80
CA ASP A 589 16.32 -11.03 -7.52
C ASP A 589 17.19 -10.15 -6.61
N ASN A 590 17.96 -9.25 -7.19
CA ASN A 590 18.80 -8.32 -6.43
C ASN A 590 18.00 -7.29 -5.62
N ASN A 591 16.71 -7.14 -5.88
CA ASN A 591 15.77 -6.31 -5.11
C ASN A 591 15.13 -7.07 -3.94
N GLY A 592 15.51 -8.34 -3.71
CA GLY A 592 14.96 -9.19 -2.67
C GLY A 592 13.61 -9.84 -3.02
N ARG A 593 13.10 -9.68 -4.25
CA ARG A 593 11.86 -10.32 -4.68
C ARG A 593 12.14 -11.78 -5.02
N LYS A 594 11.29 -12.65 -4.52
CA LYS A 594 11.40 -14.09 -4.72
C LYS A 594 10.44 -14.56 -5.81
N ALA A 595 10.99 -15.06 -6.91
CA ALA A 595 10.23 -15.71 -7.98
C ALA A 595 10.11 -17.21 -7.71
N ASP A 596 8.91 -17.77 -7.85
CA ASP A 596 8.60 -19.18 -7.61
C ASP A 596 8.56 -19.96 -8.94
N PHE A 597 9.46 -20.92 -9.09
CA PHE A 597 9.58 -21.77 -10.26
C PHE A 597 8.98 -23.17 -10.08
N ARG A 598 8.37 -23.48 -8.92
CA ARG A 598 7.83 -24.82 -8.63
C ARG A 598 6.76 -25.28 -9.63
N ASN A 599 6.03 -24.32 -10.20
CA ASN A 599 5.01 -24.61 -11.22
C ASN A 599 5.50 -24.31 -12.65
N VAL A 600 6.79 -24.08 -12.85
CA VAL A 600 7.41 -23.78 -14.15
C VAL A 600 8.00 -25.05 -14.75
N THR A 601 7.84 -25.22 -16.06
CA THR A 601 8.58 -26.21 -16.83
C THR A 601 9.76 -25.51 -17.50
N LEU A 602 10.98 -25.88 -17.13
CA LEU A 602 12.20 -25.29 -17.66
C LEU A 602 12.73 -26.14 -18.82
N VAL A 603 12.97 -25.51 -19.96
CA VAL A 603 13.53 -26.16 -21.15
C VAL A 603 14.77 -25.40 -21.63
N MET A 604 15.83 -26.11 -21.92
CA MET A 604 17.11 -25.56 -22.36
C MET A 604 17.53 -26.21 -23.70
#